data_74380353483d696250c95b4f44c2869c
#
_entry.id   74380353483d696250c95b4f44c2869c
#
_cell.length_a   1.000
_cell.length_b   1.000
_cell.length_c   1.000
_cell.angle_alpha   90.00
_cell.angle_beta   90.00
_cell.angle_gamma   90.00
#
_symmetry.space_group_name_H-M   'P 1'
#
loop_
_entity.id
_entity.type
_entity.pdbx_description
1 polymer ?
#
loop_
_entity_poly.entity_id
_entity_poly.type
_entity_poly.pdbx_seq_one_letter_code
_entity_poly.pdbx_strand_id
1 'polypeptide(L)'
;MQELKYNEILRNLPGHPNWDGSFYEQLVEYGRWDSNEFWKLHLEIIILARDLVEFDSIKRSTALKIVWLQSKIKDLLIANFNAGDGYEISGLNTITIFSYMERLDAAILGVFSGEVIPESEFELANPLIG
;
A
#
# COMPACT_ATOMS: atom_id res chain seq x y z
N MET A 1 0.95 -21.40 -5.52
CA MET A 1 0.03 -20.70 -4.62
C MET A 1 0.54 -19.31 -4.30
N GLN A 2 0.51 -18.49 -5.32
CA GLN A 2 1.05 -17.13 -5.19
C GLN A 2 0.30 -16.29 -4.16
N GLU A 3 -1.01 -16.46 -4.03
CA GLU A 3 -1.81 -15.66 -3.12
C GLU A 3 -1.42 -15.85 -1.65
N LEU A 4 -1.02 -17.06 -1.26
CA LEU A 4 -0.57 -17.31 0.12
C LEU A 4 0.75 -16.61 0.43
N LYS A 5 1.56 -16.35 -0.61
CA LYS A 5 2.85 -15.69 -0.47
C LYS A 5 2.70 -14.18 -0.16
N TYR A 6 1.57 -13.59 -0.53
CA TYR A 6 1.33 -12.17 -0.39
C TYR A 6 0.30 -11.87 0.70
N ASN A 7 0.45 -12.50 1.84
CA ASN A 7 -0.51 -12.39 2.93
C ASN A 7 -0.66 -10.97 3.46
N GLU A 8 0.41 -10.17 3.49
CA GLU A 8 0.30 -8.78 3.94
C GLU A 8 -0.53 -7.93 2.99
N ILE A 9 -0.48 -8.21 1.69
CA ILE A 9 -1.37 -7.54 0.74
C ILE A 9 -2.81 -7.99 0.97
N LEU A 10 -3.03 -9.30 1.06
CA LEU A 10 -4.37 -9.88 1.13
C LEU A 10 -5.10 -9.52 2.42
N ARG A 11 -4.39 -9.43 3.55
CA ARG A 11 -5.04 -9.11 4.82
C ARG A 11 -5.62 -7.70 4.88
N ASN A 12 -5.19 -6.82 3.96
CA ASN A 12 -5.74 -5.48 3.83
C ASN A 12 -7.07 -5.45 3.08
N LEU A 13 -7.58 -6.61 2.66
CA LEU A 13 -8.87 -6.69 1.98
C LEU A 13 -9.96 -7.06 3.00
N PRO A 14 -11.10 -6.35 3.00
CA PRO A 14 -12.20 -6.67 3.91
C PRO A 14 -12.64 -8.13 3.78
N GLY A 15 -12.91 -8.75 4.91
CA GLY A 15 -13.33 -10.15 4.94
C GLY A 15 -12.19 -11.15 5.10
N HIS A 16 -10.94 -10.72 5.02
CA HIS A 16 -9.80 -11.60 5.24
C HIS A 16 -9.73 -11.99 6.72
N PRO A 17 -9.38 -13.25 7.06
CA PRO A 17 -9.29 -13.68 8.45
C PRO A 17 -8.32 -12.85 9.31
N ASN A 18 -7.28 -12.29 8.71
CA ASN A 18 -6.28 -11.47 9.42
C ASN A 18 -6.45 -9.98 9.17
N TRP A 19 -7.68 -9.57 8.81
CA TRP A 19 -8.04 -8.17 8.55
C TRP A 19 -7.71 -7.24 9.72
N ASP A 20 -8.00 -7.68 10.95
CA ASP A 20 -7.77 -6.87 12.13
C ASP A 20 -6.29 -6.52 12.28
N GLY A 21 -6.00 -5.26 12.48
CA GLY A 21 -4.63 -4.77 12.65
C GLY A 21 -3.90 -4.49 11.35
N SER A 22 -4.51 -4.77 10.17
CA SER A 22 -3.90 -4.44 8.89
C SER A 22 -3.81 -2.92 8.71
N PHE A 23 -2.96 -2.48 7.80
CA PHE A 23 -2.79 -1.06 7.54
C PHE A 23 -4.12 -0.41 7.15
N TYR A 24 -4.82 -0.99 6.19
CA TYR A 24 -6.05 -0.39 5.68
C TYR A 24 -7.19 -0.44 6.70
N GLU A 25 -7.29 -1.53 7.46
CA GLU A 25 -8.30 -1.63 8.51
C GLU A 25 -8.14 -0.49 9.52
N GLN A 26 -6.94 -0.27 10.01
CA GLN A 26 -6.67 0.80 10.97
C GLN A 26 -6.96 2.17 10.37
N LEU A 27 -6.66 2.37 9.10
CA LEU A 27 -6.88 3.64 8.43
C LEU A 27 -8.38 3.90 8.23
N VAL A 28 -9.13 2.93 7.69
CA VAL A 28 -10.53 3.13 7.36
C VAL A 28 -11.43 3.12 8.59
N GLU A 29 -11.14 2.26 9.57
CA GLU A 29 -12.02 2.12 10.73
C GLU A 29 -11.71 3.13 11.84
N TYR A 30 -10.45 3.51 11.99
CA TYR A 30 -10.02 4.35 13.12
C TYR A 30 -9.30 5.63 12.71
N GLY A 31 -9.07 5.85 11.44
CA GLY A 31 -8.29 7.00 10.99
C GLY A 31 -6.87 7.00 11.53
N ARG A 32 -6.32 5.83 11.82
CA ARG A 32 -4.99 5.69 12.43
C ARG A 32 -3.97 5.24 11.39
N TRP A 33 -2.87 5.97 11.30
CA TRP A 33 -1.75 5.61 10.45
C TRP A 33 -0.77 4.75 11.24
N ASP A 34 -0.59 3.50 10.81
CA ASP A 34 0.40 2.60 11.38
C ASP A 34 1.51 2.40 10.36
N SER A 35 2.63 3.08 10.58
CA SER A 35 3.74 3.06 9.65
C SER A 35 4.36 1.68 9.47
N ASN A 36 4.43 0.89 10.54
CA ASN A 36 4.94 -0.47 10.44
C ASN A 36 4.09 -1.32 9.50
N GLU A 37 2.76 -1.22 9.65
CA GLU A 37 1.84 -1.97 8.79
C GLU A 37 1.87 -1.46 7.36
N PHE A 38 2.05 -0.14 7.17
CA PHE A 38 2.24 0.42 5.83
C PHE A 38 3.46 -0.19 5.16
N TRP A 39 4.59 -0.23 5.87
CA TRP A 39 5.84 -0.74 5.28
C TRP A 39 5.79 -2.24 4.99
N LYS A 40 5.04 -3.01 5.78
CA LYS A 40 4.82 -4.43 5.48
C LYS A 40 4.04 -4.60 4.19
N LEU A 41 2.97 -3.81 4.02
CA LEU A 41 2.19 -3.82 2.79
C LEU A 41 3.05 -3.41 1.60
N HIS A 42 3.79 -2.32 1.74
CA HIS A 42 4.67 -1.80 0.71
C HIS A 42 5.72 -2.84 0.30
N LEU A 43 6.36 -3.49 1.29
CA LEU A 43 7.38 -4.51 1.01
C LEU A 43 6.81 -5.63 0.15
N GLU A 44 5.61 -6.12 0.46
CA GLU A 44 5.03 -7.20 -0.34
C GLU A 44 4.65 -6.77 -1.74
N ILE A 45 4.25 -5.52 -1.92
CA ILE A 45 4.01 -4.99 -3.26
C ILE A 45 5.32 -4.97 -4.06
N ILE A 46 6.43 -4.59 -3.43
CA ILE A 46 7.75 -4.63 -4.07
C ILE A 46 8.14 -6.07 -4.42
N ILE A 47 7.90 -7.02 -3.51
CA ILE A 47 8.18 -8.44 -3.77
C ILE A 47 7.35 -8.93 -4.96
N LEU A 48 6.07 -8.59 -4.99
CA LEU A 48 5.19 -8.93 -6.11
C LEU A 48 5.72 -8.37 -7.42
N ALA A 49 6.14 -7.10 -7.41
CA ALA A 49 6.70 -6.46 -8.60
C ALA A 49 7.94 -7.21 -9.11
N ARG A 50 8.83 -7.60 -8.21
CA ARG A 50 10.03 -8.35 -8.56
C ARG A 50 9.71 -9.74 -9.09
N ASP A 51 8.72 -10.40 -8.49
CA ASP A 51 8.30 -11.74 -8.92
C ASP A 51 7.69 -11.73 -10.32
N LEU A 52 7.07 -10.62 -10.72
CA LEU A 52 6.39 -10.50 -12.00
C LEU A 52 7.25 -9.88 -13.11
N VAL A 53 8.48 -9.48 -12.82
CA VAL A 53 9.31 -8.73 -13.75
C VAL A 53 9.54 -9.44 -15.09
N GLU A 54 9.54 -10.78 -15.09
CA GLU A 54 9.77 -11.58 -16.29
C GLU A 54 8.48 -11.92 -17.07
N PHE A 55 7.33 -11.47 -16.58
CA PHE A 55 6.05 -11.79 -17.18
C PHE A 55 5.43 -10.56 -17.85
N ASP A 56 4.86 -10.74 -19.03
CA ASP A 56 4.19 -9.66 -19.75
C ASP A 56 2.74 -9.46 -19.32
N SER A 57 2.20 -10.40 -18.55
CA SER A 57 0.80 -10.32 -18.12
C SER A 57 0.69 -10.50 -16.62
N ILE A 58 -0.36 -9.89 -16.05
CA ILE A 58 -0.67 -9.99 -14.64
C ILE A 58 -2.06 -10.63 -14.55
N LYS A 59 -2.19 -11.59 -13.62
CA LYS A 59 -3.48 -12.21 -13.35
C LYS A 59 -4.49 -11.11 -12.98
N ARG A 60 -5.67 -11.14 -13.64
CA ARG A 60 -6.68 -10.09 -13.44
C ARG A 60 -7.07 -9.92 -11.98
N SER A 61 -7.24 -11.01 -11.24
CA SER A 61 -7.63 -10.93 -9.83
C SER A 61 -6.55 -10.25 -8.98
N THR A 62 -5.28 -10.46 -9.30
CA THR A 62 -4.17 -9.79 -8.61
C THR A 62 -4.17 -8.30 -8.91
N ALA A 63 -4.30 -7.95 -10.18
CA ALA A 63 -4.36 -6.55 -10.61
C ALA A 63 -5.53 -5.83 -9.93
N LEU A 64 -6.69 -6.46 -9.88
CA LEU A 64 -7.88 -5.87 -9.27
C LEU A 64 -7.63 -5.54 -7.79
N LYS A 65 -7.07 -6.47 -7.03
CA LYS A 65 -6.80 -6.27 -5.60
C LYS A 65 -5.85 -5.11 -5.36
N ILE A 66 -4.80 -5.03 -6.15
CA ILE A 66 -3.79 -3.96 -6.01
C ILE A 66 -4.40 -2.60 -6.34
N VAL A 67 -5.13 -2.50 -7.45
CA VAL A 67 -5.74 -1.24 -7.87
C VAL A 67 -6.84 -0.83 -6.88
N TRP A 68 -7.60 -1.80 -6.37
CA TRP A 68 -8.63 -1.53 -5.37
C TRP A 68 -8.01 -0.92 -4.10
N LEU A 69 -6.95 -1.54 -3.58
CA LEU A 69 -6.26 -1.02 -2.39
C LEU A 69 -5.71 0.39 -2.62
N GLN A 70 -5.05 0.60 -3.75
CA GLN A 70 -4.51 1.91 -4.09
C GLN A 70 -5.61 2.97 -4.09
N SER A 71 -6.72 2.67 -4.77
CA SER A 71 -7.84 3.58 -4.89
C SER A 71 -8.44 3.91 -3.52
N LYS A 72 -8.68 2.88 -2.69
CA LYS A 72 -9.31 3.08 -1.38
C LYS A 72 -8.40 3.82 -0.41
N ILE A 73 -7.12 3.52 -0.40
CA ILE A 73 -6.18 4.24 0.46
C ILE A 73 -6.11 5.70 0.04
N LYS A 74 -6.02 5.97 -1.26
CA LYS A 74 -5.94 7.35 -1.76
C LYS A 74 -7.21 8.13 -1.48
N ASP A 75 -8.38 7.49 -1.56
CA ASP A 75 -9.64 8.14 -1.19
C ASP A 75 -9.61 8.66 0.25
N LEU A 76 -9.07 7.87 1.18
CA LEU A 76 -8.98 8.28 2.57
C LEU A 76 -7.94 9.39 2.78
N LEU A 77 -6.84 9.35 2.06
CA LEU A 77 -5.83 10.41 2.12
C LEU A 77 -6.40 11.73 1.60
N ILE A 78 -7.18 11.67 0.53
CA ILE A 78 -7.86 12.85 -0.01
C ILE A 78 -8.90 13.37 0.99
N ALA A 79 -9.67 12.49 1.61
CA ALA A 79 -10.67 12.87 2.60
C ALA A 79 -10.04 13.61 3.79
N ASN A 80 -8.83 13.23 4.18
CA ASN A 80 -8.11 13.89 5.26
C ASN A 80 -7.84 15.38 4.96
N PHE A 81 -7.70 15.73 3.68
CA PHE A 81 -7.46 17.12 3.27
C PHE A 81 -8.75 17.88 2.97
N ASN A 82 -9.90 17.21 3.02
CA ASN A 82 -11.20 17.85 2.78
C ASN A 82 -11.87 18.16 4.10
N ALA A 83 -11.86 19.43 4.50
CA ALA A 83 -12.40 19.87 5.78
C ALA A 83 -13.88 19.53 5.97
N GLY A 84 -14.63 19.34 4.87
CA GLY A 84 -16.05 19.01 4.92
C GLY A 84 -16.34 17.56 5.27
N ASP A 85 -15.36 16.66 5.13
CA ASP A 85 -15.57 15.23 5.33
C ASP A 85 -15.54 14.80 6.79
N GLY A 86 -14.92 15.59 7.66
CA GLY A 86 -14.80 15.24 9.07
C GLY A 86 -13.88 14.05 9.36
N TYR A 87 -13.15 13.58 8.36
CA TYR A 87 -12.22 12.46 8.52
C TYR A 87 -10.80 12.99 8.73
N GLU A 88 -10.16 12.55 9.81
CA GLU A 88 -8.78 12.94 10.13
C GLU A 88 -7.92 11.71 10.36
N ILE A 89 -6.70 11.76 9.85
CA ILE A 89 -5.70 10.70 10.07
C ILE A 89 -4.81 11.11 11.24
N SER A 90 -4.75 10.26 12.26
CA SER A 90 -3.88 10.46 13.40
C SER A 90 -2.60 9.63 13.25
N GLY A 91 -1.55 10.03 13.93
CA GLY A 91 -0.28 9.30 13.96
C GLY A 91 0.66 9.65 12.81
N LEU A 92 0.34 10.68 12.03
CA LEU A 92 1.15 11.07 10.90
C LEU A 92 1.08 12.58 10.66
N ASN A 93 2.22 13.15 10.30
CA ASN A 93 2.29 14.55 9.91
C ASN A 93 1.69 14.70 8.49
N THR A 94 0.88 15.75 8.30
CA THR A 94 0.21 16.02 7.03
C THR A 94 1.18 16.07 5.84
N ILE A 95 2.34 16.67 6.02
CA ILE A 95 3.34 16.78 4.94
C ILE A 95 3.86 15.39 4.56
N THR A 96 4.06 14.51 5.53
CA THR A 96 4.59 13.16 5.31
C THR A 96 3.62 12.28 4.53
N ILE A 97 2.31 12.58 4.57
CA ILE A 97 1.31 11.83 3.81
C ILE A 97 1.66 11.80 2.33
N PHE A 98 2.11 12.93 1.77
CA PHE A 98 2.47 12.98 0.35
C PHE A 98 3.65 12.06 0.02
N SER A 99 4.62 11.97 0.92
CA SER A 99 5.75 11.06 0.73
C SER A 99 5.33 9.60 0.74
N TYR A 100 4.40 9.23 1.63
CA TYR A 100 3.85 7.88 1.65
C TYR A 100 3.03 7.58 0.40
N MET A 101 2.25 8.55 -0.10
CA MET A 101 1.51 8.38 -1.35
C MET A 101 2.47 8.09 -2.51
N GLU A 102 3.56 8.83 -2.59
CA GLU A 102 4.58 8.61 -3.60
C GLU A 102 5.14 7.19 -3.51
N ARG A 103 5.43 6.73 -2.28
CA ARG A 103 5.98 5.39 -2.09
C ARG A 103 4.99 4.29 -2.52
N LEU A 104 3.71 4.47 -2.17
CA LEU A 104 2.68 3.50 -2.56
C LEU A 104 2.51 3.48 -4.08
N ASP A 105 2.38 4.65 -4.70
CA ASP A 105 2.17 4.75 -6.14
C ASP A 105 3.36 4.18 -6.92
N ALA A 106 4.58 4.49 -6.50
CA ALA A 106 5.77 3.98 -7.17
C ALA A 106 5.89 2.46 -7.08
N ALA A 107 5.56 1.88 -5.92
CA ALA A 107 5.59 0.44 -5.74
C ALA A 107 4.57 -0.25 -6.65
N ILE A 108 3.36 0.28 -6.71
CA ILE A 108 2.30 -0.28 -7.55
C ILE A 108 2.64 -0.12 -9.03
N LEU A 109 3.17 1.04 -9.41
CA LEU A 109 3.60 1.25 -10.80
C LEU A 109 4.66 0.21 -11.18
N GLY A 110 5.55 -0.16 -10.26
CA GLY A 110 6.54 -1.21 -10.48
C GLY A 110 5.94 -2.56 -10.81
N VAL A 111 4.78 -2.89 -10.18
CA VAL A 111 4.07 -4.14 -10.49
C VAL A 111 3.66 -4.19 -11.96
N PHE A 112 3.19 -3.07 -12.50
CA PHE A 112 2.66 -3.03 -13.87
C PHE A 112 3.73 -2.71 -14.92
N SER A 113 4.78 -1.97 -14.55
CA SER A 113 5.83 -1.59 -15.50
C SER A 113 6.95 -2.61 -15.61
N GLY A 114 7.12 -3.46 -14.60
CA GLY A 114 8.25 -4.36 -14.52
C GLY A 114 9.54 -3.71 -14.05
N GLU A 115 9.47 -2.45 -13.61
CA GLU A 115 10.64 -1.72 -13.14
C GLU A 115 10.47 -1.30 -11.68
N VAL A 116 11.32 -1.83 -10.81
CA VAL A 116 11.30 -1.47 -9.38
C VAL A 116 12.39 -0.43 -9.13
N ILE A 117 11.96 0.78 -8.71
CA ILE A 117 12.89 1.86 -8.42
C ILE A 117 13.56 1.58 -7.08
N PRO A 118 14.90 1.65 -6.99
CA PRO A 118 15.62 1.38 -5.75
C PRO A 118 15.21 2.32 -4.61
N GLU A 119 15.23 1.82 -3.38
CA GLU A 119 14.88 2.61 -2.20
C GLU A 119 15.75 3.87 -2.05
N SER A 120 17.00 3.80 -2.52
CA SER A 120 17.93 4.92 -2.46
C SER A 120 17.50 6.15 -3.25
N GLU A 121 16.55 5.98 -4.18
CA GLU A 121 16.02 7.09 -4.99
C GLU A 121 14.96 7.91 -4.25
N PHE A 122 14.57 7.49 -3.06
CA PHE A 122 13.52 8.15 -2.28
C PHE A 122 14.06 8.65 -0.95
N GLU A 123 13.58 9.81 -0.52
CA GLU A 123 13.92 10.32 0.82
C GLU A 123 13.31 9.45 1.92
N LEU A 124 12.07 9.01 1.71
CA LEU A 124 11.38 8.15 2.66
C LEU A 124 11.53 6.70 2.20
N ALA A 125 12.55 6.04 2.73
CA ALA A 125 12.84 4.64 2.39
C ALA A 125 12.10 3.68 3.31
N ASN A 126 11.79 2.48 2.78
CA ASN A 126 11.17 1.43 3.58
C ASN A 126 12.22 0.81 4.51
N PRO A 127 12.07 0.93 5.83
CA PRO A 127 13.05 0.40 6.77
C PRO A 127 13.13 -1.13 6.79
N LEU A 128 12.16 -1.82 6.20
CA LEU A 128 12.16 -3.29 6.11
C LEU A 128 12.95 -3.80 4.91
N ILE A 129 13.34 -2.93 4.00
CA ILE A 129 14.18 -3.25 2.84
C ILE A 129 15.60 -2.84 3.19
N GLY A 130 16.42 -3.82 3.47
CA GLY A 130 17.75 -3.56 3.96
C GLY A 130 18.83 -3.40 2.92
#